data_ba49373857a9a85f6bcd2878320e471e
#
_entry.id   ba49373857a9a85f6bcd2878320e471e
#
_cell.length_a   1.000
_cell.length_b   1.000
_cell.length_c   1.000
_cell.angle_alpha   90.00
_cell.angle_beta   90.00
_cell.angle_gamma   90.00
#
_symmetry.space_group_name_H-M   'P 1'
#
loop_
_entity.id
_entity.type
_entity.pdbx_description
1 polymer ?
#
loop_
_entity_poly.entity_id
_entity_poly.type
_entity_poly.pdbx_seq_one_letter_code
_entity_poly.pdbx_strand_id
1 'polypeptide(L)'
;EIAKKVKPSERGELEITSVNQAYLAQGNLTVQRMQRGYAWLDTGTHESLLDAGQFIATLEHRQGLKIACLEEIAWRNGFISVEQVERLAKLLAKSGYGQYLLRLLEQGKGPQ
;
A
#
# COMPACT_ATOMS: atom_id res chain seq x y z
N GLU A 1 13.42 20.10 -0.45
CA GLU A 1 14.29 21.11 -1.12
C GLU A 1 14.86 20.62 -2.45
N ILE A 2 15.32 19.34 -2.57
CA ILE A 2 15.87 18.80 -3.82
C ILE A 2 14.78 18.77 -4.91
N ALA A 3 13.60 18.24 -4.62
CA ALA A 3 12.51 18.14 -5.58
C ALA A 3 12.09 19.48 -6.20
N LYS A 4 12.22 20.59 -5.45
CA LYS A 4 11.95 21.94 -5.97
C LYS A 4 12.92 22.41 -7.06
N LYS A 5 14.08 21.78 -7.14
CA LYS A 5 15.17 22.14 -8.08
C LYS A 5 15.22 21.22 -9.30
N VAL A 6 14.40 20.17 -9.31
CA VAL A 6 14.33 19.24 -10.43
C VAL A 6 13.76 19.95 -11.65
N LYS A 7 14.40 19.79 -12.79
CA LYS A 7 13.93 20.30 -14.08
C LYS A 7 13.22 19.19 -14.84
N PRO A 8 12.23 19.52 -15.66
CA PRO A 8 11.60 18.55 -16.54
C PRO A 8 12.63 17.81 -17.41
N SER A 9 12.40 16.50 -17.61
CA SER A 9 13.17 15.67 -18.53
C SER A 9 12.86 16.03 -19.99
N GLU A 10 13.51 15.36 -20.94
CA GLU A 10 13.18 15.49 -22.36
C GLU A 10 11.72 15.13 -22.69
N ARG A 11 11.07 14.33 -21.82
CA ARG A 11 9.64 14.00 -21.90
C ARG A 11 8.72 15.08 -21.34
N GLY A 12 9.29 16.16 -20.77
CA GLY A 12 8.53 17.25 -20.13
C GLY A 12 8.04 16.95 -18.71
N GLU A 13 8.47 15.83 -18.11
CA GLU A 13 8.04 15.39 -16.80
C GLU A 13 9.11 15.59 -15.72
N LEU A 14 8.68 15.82 -14.48
CA LEU A 14 9.56 15.85 -13.30
C LEU A 14 9.84 14.41 -12.86
N GLU A 15 11.04 13.93 -13.11
CA GLU A 15 11.44 12.55 -12.86
C GLU A 15 11.95 12.35 -11.43
N ILE A 16 11.40 11.32 -10.74
CA ILE A 16 11.91 10.91 -9.43
C ILE A 16 13.37 10.46 -9.48
N THR A 17 13.81 9.96 -10.63
CA THR A 17 15.21 9.56 -10.87
C THR A 17 16.16 10.71 -10.62
N SER A 18 15.82 11.94 -11.01
CA SER A 18 16.64 13.14 -10.75
C SER A 18 16.77 13.43 -9.25
N VAL A 19 15.73 13.19 -8.47
CA VAL A 19 15.77 13.30 -7.01
C VAL A 19 16.70 12.24 -6.42
N ASN A 20 16.58 11.00 -6.88
CA ASN A 20 17.42 9.88 -6.42
C ASN A 20 18.91 10.13 -6.76
N GLN A 21 19.21 10.66 -7.95
CA GLN A 21 20.57 11.04 -8.35
C GLN A 21 21.16 12.11 -7.43
N ALA A 22 20.36 13.11 -7.03
CA ALA A 22 20.82 14.15 -6.12
C ALA A 22 21.13 13.58 -4.71
N TYR A 23 20.30 12.66 -4.20
CA TYR A 23 20.58 11.98 -2.93
C TYR A 23 21.79 11.04 -3.02
N LEU A 24 21.96 10.35 -4.15
CA LEU A 24 23.13 9.52 -4.41
C LEU A 24 24.41 10.34 -4.39
N ALA A 25 24.42 11.49 -5.08
CA ALA A 25 25.57 12.40 -5.10
C ALA A 25 25.95 12.93 -3.71
N GLN A 26 24.97 13.04 -2.80
CA GLN A 26 25.18 13.43 -1.41
C GLN A 26 25.59 12.28 -0.49
N GLY A 27 25.65 11.04 -0.98
CA GLY A 27 25.88 9.84 -0.15
C GLY A 27 24.71 9.47 0.78
N ASN A 28 23.52 10.02 0.53
CA ASN A 28 22.34 9.90 1.38
C ASN A 28 21.24 9.00 0.76
N LEU A 29 21.58 8.18 -0.25
CA LEU A 29 20.65 7.24 -0.86
C LEU A 29 20.85 5.84 -0.29
N THR A 30 19.79 5.26 0.28
CA THR A 30 19.76 3.86 0.70
C THR A 30 18.88 3.07 -0.26
N VAL A 31 19.37 1.90 -0.70
CA VAL A 31 18.64 1.02 -1.62
C VAL A 31 18.18 -0.22 -0.89
N GLN A 32 16.86 -0.49 -0.98
CA GLN A 32 16.25 -1.74 -0.54
C GLN A 32 15.90 -2.58 -1.76
N ARG A 33 16.42 -3.81 -1.84
CA ARG A 33 16.07 -4.72 -2.91
C ARG A 33 14.82 -5.51 -2.56
N MET A 34 13.82 -5.44 -3.41
CA MET A 34 12.63 -6.31 -3.28
C MET A 34 13.05 -7.76 -3.50
N GLN A 35 12.68 -8.63 -2.55
CA GLN A 35 12.96 -10.06 -2.61
C GLN A 35 11.80 -10.83 -3.24
N ARG A 36 11.87 -12.16 -3.19
CA ARG A 36 10.78 -13.02 -3.64
C ARG A 36 9.49 -12.70 -2.89
N GLY A 37 8.37 -12.70 -3.59
CA GLY A 37 7.05 -12.39 -3.04
C GLY A 37 6.63 -10.93 -3.18
N TYR A 38 7.54 -10.05 -3.58
CA TYR A 38 7.20 -8.66 -3.92
C TYR A 38 6.94 -8.53 -5.41
N ALA A 39 5.93 -7.76 -5.78
CA ALA A 39 5.64 -7.40 -7.15
C ALA A 39 5.60 -5.87 -7.26
N TRP A 40 6.25 -5.34 -8.30
CA TRP A 40 6.08 -3.96 -8.71
C TRP A 40 5.00 -3.91 -9.79
N LEU A 41 3.95 -3.16 -9.55
CA LEU A 41 2.84 -3.00 -10.49
C LEU A 41 2.74 -1.53 -10.87
N ASP A 42 2.89 -1.23 -12.14
CA ASP A 42 2.62 0.10 -12.66
C ASP A 42 1.11 0.28 -12.86
N THR A 43 0.62 1.50 -12.69
CA THR A 43 -0.80 1.84 -12.82
C THR A 43 -1.01 3.09 -13.70
N GLY A 44 -0.02 3.43 -14.52
CA GLY A 44 0.00 4.64 -15.36
C GLY A 44 -0.91 4.58 -16.58
N THR A 45 -1.39 3.39 -16.96
CA THR A 45 -2.35 3.19 -18.06
C THR A 45 -3.60 2.46 -17.56
N HIS A 46 -4.70 2.54 -18.32
CA HIS A 46 -5.91 1.77 -17.98
C HIS A 46 -5.66 0.27 -17.95
N GLU A 47 -4.83 -0.22 -18.85
CA GLU A 47 -4.48 -1.63 -18.96
C GLU A 47 -3.64 -2.09 -17.75
N SER A 48 -2.57 -1.37 -17.42
CA SER A 48 -1.74 -1.70 -16.24
C SER A 48 -2.49 -1.57 -14.92
N LEU A 49 -3.43 -0.63 -14.82
CA LEU A 49 -4.31 -0.51 -13.65
C LEU A 49 -5.25 -1.72 -13.52
N LEU A 50 -5.79 -2.21 -14.64
CA LEU A 50 -6.63 -3.40 -14.65
C LEU A 50 -5.84 -4.64 -14.24
N ASP A 51 -4.65 -4.83 -14.76
CA ASP A 51 -3.75 -5.93 -14.41
C ASP A 51 -3.38 -5.92 -12.93
N ALA A 52 -3.03 -4.75 -12.40
CA ALA A 52 -2.77 -4.57 -10.98
C ALA A 52 -4.00 -4.93 -10.13
N GLY A 53 -5.18 -4.47 -10.54
CA GLY A 53 -6.45 -4.80 -9.87
C GLY A 53 -6.74 -6.31 -9.86
N GLN A 54 -6.54 -6.99 -10.97
CA GLN A 54 -6.73 -8.45 -11.06
C GLN A 54 -5.73 -9.22 -10.21
N PHE A 55 -4.46 -8.80 -10.20
CA PHE A 55 -3.43 -9.39 -9.35
C PHE A 55 -3.80 -9.29 -7.87
N ILE A 56 -4.16 -8.10 -7.39
CA ILE A 56 -4.58 -7.86 -6.02
C ILE A 56 -5.83 -8.68 -5.67
N ALA A 57 -6.86 -8.65 -6.53
CA ALA A 57 -8.10 -9.39 -6.31
C ALA A 57 -7.83 -10.90 -6.17
N THR A 58 -6.95 -11.44 -7.01
CA THR A 58 -6.57 -12.85 -6.94
C THR A 58 -5.92 -13.20 -5.61
N LEU A 59 -4.96 -12.39 -5.14
CA LEU A 59 -4.30 -12.61 -3.85
C LEU A 59 -5.31 -12.54 -2.70
N GLU A 60 -6.14 -11.50 -2.66
CA GLU A 60 -7.16 -11.33 -1.60
C GLU A 60 -8.15 -12.51 -1.55
N HIS A 61 -8.63 -12.96 -2.70
CA HIS A 61 -9.55 -14.11 -2.78
C HIS A 61 -8.90 -15.42 -2.33
N ARG A 62 -7.63 -15.63 -2.65
CA ARG A 62 -6.93 -16.87 -2.31
C ARG A 62 -6.45 -16.92 -0.87
N GLN A 63 -6.05 -15.78 -0.32
CA GLN A 63 -5.54 -15.69 1.04
C GLN A 63 -6.63 -15.37 2.07
N GLY A 64 -7.76 -14.79 1.65
CA GLY A 64 -8.81 -14.31 2.54
C GLY A 64 -8.42 -13.05 3.33
N LEU A 65 -7.29 -12.43 2.96
CA LEU A 65 -6.75 -11.22 3.58
C LEU A 65 -6.93 -10.03 2.65
N LYS A 66 -6.99 -8.83 3.21
CA LYS A 66 -7.00 -7.58 2.45
C LYS A 66 -5.60 -7.01 2.34
N ILE A 67 -5.23 -6.56 1.13
CA ILE A 67 -3.99 -5.83 0.89
C ILE A 67 -4.21 -4.36 1.21
N ALA A 68 -3.25 -3.76 1.91
CA ALA A 68 -3.28 -2.35 2.32
C ALA A 68 -4.55 -1.95 3.11
N CYS A 69 -5.09 -2.87 3.91
CA CYS A 69 -6.20 -2.57 4.82
C CYS A 69 -5.72 -1.64 5.94
N LEU A 70 -6.05 -0.36 5.83
CA LEU A 70 -5.52 0.68 6.72
C LEU A 70 -5.93 0.46 8.17
N GLU A 71 -7.16 0.04 8.42
CA GLU A 71 -7.68 -0.23 9.76
C GLU A 71 -6.97 -1.42 10.40
N GLU A 72 -6.74 -2.49 9.65
CA GLU A 72 -5.97 -3.64 10.14
C GLU A 72 -4.53 -3.26 10.45
N ILE A 73 -3.87 -2.53 9.55
CA ILE A 73 -2.49 -2.07 9.73
C ILE A 73 -2.39 -1.16 10.96
N ALA A 74 -3.30 -0.19 11.09
CA ALA A 74 -3.33 0.72 12.22
C ALA A 74 -3.57 0.00 13.56
N TRP A 75 -4.49 -0.97 13.57
CA TRP A 75 -4.77 -1.78 14.75
C TRP A 75 -3.58 -2.68 15.14
N ARG A 76 -2.98 -3.37 14.18
CA ARG A 76 -1.82 -4.24 14.43
C ARG A 76 -0.61 -3.45 14.97
N ASN A 77 -0.43 -2.22 14.51
CA ASN A 77 0.61 -1.30 14.99
C ASN A 77 0.23 -0.55 16.29
N GLY A 78 -0.96 -0.77 16.83
CA GLY A 78 -1.42 -0.12 18.06
C GLY A 78 -1.78 1.35 17.92
N PHE A 79 -1.97 1.84 16.68
CA PHE A 79 -2.37 3.24 16.42
C PHE A 79 -3.86 3.48 16.70
N ILE A 80 -4.69 2.44 16.59
CA ILE A 80 -6.11 2.47 16.93
C ILE A 80 -6.49 1.28 17.82
N SER A 81 -7.52 1.45 18.63
CA SER A 81 -8.03 0.40 19.52
C SER A 81 -9.01 -0.54 18.80
N VAL A 82 -9.32 -1.67 19.43
CA VAL A 82 -10.32 -2.63 18.96
C VAL A 82 -11.69 -1.96 18.77
N GLU A 83 -12.10 -1.10 19.72
CA GLU A 83 -13.37 -0.39 19.69
C GLU A 83 -13.43 0.60 18.51
N GLN A 84 -12.28 1.19 18.16
CA GLN A 84 -12.18 2.06 16.99
C GLN A 84 -12.34 1.26 15.69
N VAL A 85 -11.70 0.09 15.58
CA VAL A 85 -11.86 -0.79 14.41
C VAL A 85 -13.31 -1.26 14.30
N GLU A 86 -13.93 -1.67 15.42
CA GLU A 86 -15.32 -2.12 15.45
C GLU A 86 -16.29 -1.02 14.97
N ARG A 87 -16.08 0.22 15.43
CA ARG A 87 -16.88 1.36 14.98
C ARG A 87 -16.75 1.61 13.49
N LEU A 88 -15.51 1.57 12.93
CA LEU A 88 -15.27 1.73 11.51
C LEU A 88 -15.89 0.59 10.70
N ALA A 89 -15.73 -0.66 11.15
CA ALA A 89 -16.31 -1.83 10.52
C ALA A 89 -17.85 -1.75 10.44
N LYS A 90 -18.52 -1.28 11.50
CA LYS A 90 -19.98 -1.10 11.53
C LYS A 90 -20.47 -0.11 10.49
N LEU A 91 -19.74 0.96 10.22
CA LEU A 91 -20.08 1.93 9.16
C LEU A 91 -20.08 1.28 7.78
N LEU A 92 -19.26 0.26 7.58
CA LEU A 92 -19.07 -0.45 6.32
C LEU A 92 -19.68 -1.86 6.32
N ALA A 93 -20.51 -2.22 7.31
CA ALA A 93 -20.98 -3.58 7.56
C ALA A 93 -21.71 -4.22 6.36
N LYS A 94 -22.30 -3.42 5.47
CA LYS A 94 -22.96 -3.93 4.24
C LYS A 94 -21.98 -4.26 3.10
N SER A 95 -20.72 -3.87 3.22
CA SER A 95 -19.68 -4.14 2.22
C SER A 95 -18.84 -5.36 2.59
N GLY A 96 -18.22 -6.00 1.60
CA GLY A 96 -17.25 -7.07 1.83
C GLY A 96 -16.05 -6.62 2.66
N TYR A 97 -15.68 -5.33 2.58
CA TYR A 97 -14.61 -4.75 3.38
C TYR A 97 -14.97 -4.66 4.87
N GLY A 98 -16.16 -4.14 5.20
CA GLY A 98 -16.63 -4.10 6.60
C GLY A 98 -16.80 -5.49 7.19
N GLN A 99 -17.30 -6.45 6.41
CA GLN A 99 -17.39 -7.86 6.84
C GLN A 99 -16.00 -8.47 7.10
N TYR A 100 -15.00 -8.09 6.34
CA TYR A 100 -13.61 -8.50 6.59
C TYR A 100 -13.12 -7.97 7.94
N LEU A 101 -13.31 -6.68 8.23
CA LEU A 101 -12.91 -6.07 9.51
C LEU A 101 -13.60 -6.73 10.71
N LEU A 102 -14.90 -7.07 10.61
CA LEU A 102 -15.62 -7.77 11.66
C LEU A 102 -15.03 -9.16 11.91
N ARG A 103 -14.78 -9.95 10.87
CA ARG A 103 -14.12 -11.26 11.00
C ARG A 103 -12.72 -11.16 11.60
N LEU A 104 -11.97 -10.11 11.23
CA LEU A 104 -10.63 -9.86 11.77
C LEU A 104 -10.68 -9.66 13.30
N LEU A 105 -11.67 -8.96 13.81
CA LEU A 105 -11.88 -8.76 15.25
C LEU A 105 -12.22 -10.06 15.97
N GLU A 106 -13.05 -10.91 15.37
CA GLU A 106 -13.40 -12.24 15.91
C GLU A 106 -12.18 -13.16 16.03
N GLN A 107 -11.27 -13.09 15.08
CA GLN A 107 -10.03 -13.89 15.07
C GLN A 107 -8.96 -13.37 16.05
N GLY A 108 -9.13 -12.17 16.58
CA GLY A 108 -8.13 -11.50 17.41
C GLY A 108 -6.92 -11.00 16.61
N LYS A 109 -5.91 -10.44 17.31
CA LYS A 109 -4.61 -10.15 16.70
C LYS A 109 -3.99 -11.48 16.28
N GLY A 110 -4.30 -11.97 15.08
CA GLY A 110 -3.74 -13.19 14.53
C GLY A 110 -2.20 -13.20 14.55
N PRO A 111 -1.55 -14.35 14.23
CA PRO A 111 -0.10 -14.48 14.35
C PRO A 111 0.61 -13.36 13.60
N GLN A 112 1.61 -12.79 14.30
CA GLN A 112 2.50 -11.74 13.77
C GLN A 112 3.37 -12.29 12.65
#